data_605ab8de8e71756acd0448c5d94839f2
#
_entry.id   605ab8de8e71756acd0448c5d94839f2
#
_cell.length_a   1.000
_cell.length_b   1.000
_cell.length_c   1.000
_cell.angle_alpha   90.00
_cell.angle_beta   90.00
_cell.angle_gamma   90.00
#
_symmetry.space_group_name_H-M   'P 1'
#
loop_
_entity.id
_entity.type
_entity.pdbx_description
1 polymer ?
#
loop_
_entity_poly.entity_id
_entity_poly.type
_entity_poly.pdbx_seq_one_letter_code
_entity_poly.pdbx_strand_id
1 'polypeptide(L)'
;VLKTYTKEFNYNLKLATPVMLGMLGHTFVSLVDNIMVGQLGTAELAAVSLGNSFIFIAMSIGMGFSTAITPLIAEADSEKDFVKGKSSFKHGLFLCSVLSVLLFILMLIAKPLMYLMKQPEEVVELAIPYLDLVAISLIPLIIFQGFKQFSDGLSMTKYPMYATILANVINVVLNYALIFGKLGFPQMGIVGAAIGTLVSRIVMLFFLWWLLKGKEKSKAYVTNIKLFSLENRMIKKVLNLGFPSAMQMFFEVAIFTAAIWLSGTLGKNPQAANQIALNLSSMTFMVAMGLSVAAMIRVGNQKGLRDFSELRRIAISIFILGLLLAFVFAILFLAFHNMLPKMYVDVDDAINFIDNSEVVSIAATLLLAAAIFQLSDSAQVILLGALRGLQDVKIPTIITFIAYWLIGFPISYYLGKEYVYGSFGIWLGLIAGLTSAAILLYFRFNYLTKRLVLQEQQNIS
;
A
#
# COMPACT_ATOMS: atom_id res chain seq x y z
N VAL A 1 -17.80 -28.95 3.71
CA VAL A 1 -16.54 -28.19 3.91
C VAL A 1 -16.60 -26.83 3.22
N LEU A 2 -16.91 -26.74 1.90
CA LEU A 2 -16.94 -25.46 1.18
C LEU A 2 -17.95 -24.44 1.79
N LYS A 3 -19.15 -24.88 2.15
CA LYS A 3 -20.19 -24.01 2.75
C LYS A 3 -19.73 -23.34 4.06
N THR A 4 -18.82 -23.97 4.79
CA THR A 4 -18.29 -23.44 6.06
C THR A 4 -17.44 -22.19 5.83
N TYR A 5 -16.72 -22.12 4.71
CA TYR A 5 -15.86 -20.98 4.36
C TYR A 5 -16.62 -19.90 3.59
N THR A 6 -17.51 -20.27 2.68
CA THR A 6 -18.20 -19.32 1.80
C THR A 6 -19.23 -18.44 2.54
N LYS A 7 -19.75 -18.87 3.67
CA LYS A 7 -20.69 -18.05 4.45
C LYS A 7 -20.09 -16.73 4.94
N GLU A 8 -18.76 -16.67 5.07
CA GLU A 8 -18.03 -15.49 5.53
C GLU A 8 -17.72 -14.49 4.40
N PHE A 9 -17.83 -14.92 3.14
CA PHE A 9 -17.41 -14.11 1.99
C PHE A 9 -18.09 -12.75 1.92
N ASN A 10 -19.40 -12.70 2.18
CA ASN A 10 -20.15 -11.46 2.12
C ASN A 10 -19.68 -10.44 3.16
N TYR A 11 -19.45 -10.87 4.40
CA TYR A 11 -18.96 -9.99 5.44
C TYR A 11 -17.52 -9.55 5.20
N ASN A 12 -16.67 -10.46 4.72
CA ASN A 12 -15.29 -10.14 4.36
C ASN A 12 -15.24 -9.10 3.23
N LEU A 13 -16.06 -9.24 2.21
CA LEU A 13 -16.19 -8.26 1.13
C LEU A 13 -16.76 -6.93 1.63
N LYS A 14 -17.70 -6.95 2.55
CA LYS A 14 -18.24 -5.72 3.16
C LYS A 14 -17.18 -4.90 3.89
N LEU A 15 -16.23 -5.54 4.54
CA LEU A 15 -15.08 -4.88 5.17
C LEU A 15 -14.02 -4.45 4.14
N ALA A 16 -13.74 -5.30 3.16
CA ALA A 16 -12.68 -5.10 2.19
C ALA A 16 -13.02 -4.06 1.11
N THR A 17 -14.27 -4.04 0.62
CA THR A 17 -14.67 -3.17 -0.50
C THR A 17 -14.42 -1.69 -0.25
N PRO A 18 -14.72 -1.09 0.92
CA PRO A 18 -14.38 0.31 1.16
C PRO A 18 -12.88 0.59 1.08
N VAL A 19 -12.06 -0.32 1.55
CA VAL A 19 -10.59 -0.20 1.46
C VAL A 19 -10.15 -0.25 0.00
N MET A 20 -10.65 -1.19 -0.78
CA MET A 20 -10.37 -1.31 -2.21
C MET A 20 -10.76 -0.04 -2.97
N LEU A 21 -11.97 0.49 -2.73
CA LEU A 21 -12.45 1.71 -3.38
C LEU A 21 -11.64 2.94 -3.00
N GLY A 22 -11.22 3.06 -1.75
CA GLY A 22 -10.34 4.14 -1.31
C GLY A 22 -8.98 4.10 -2.04
N MET A 23 -8.40 2.93 -2.18
CA MET A 23 -7.11 2.75 -2.87
C MET A 23 -7.23 2.99 -4.38
N LEU A 24 -8.28 2.47 -5.02
CA LEU A 24 -8.54 2.71 -6.43
C LEU A 24 -8.78 4.20 -6.72
N GLY A 25 -9.53 4.88 -5.85
CA GLY A 25 -9.72 6.32 -5.96
C GLY A 25 -8.43 7.11 -5.89
N HIS A 26 -7.53 6.73 -5.00
CA HIS A 26 -6.20 7.36 -4.88
C HIS A 26 -5.36 7.16 -6.15
N THR A 27 -5.38 5.98 -6.73
CA THR A 27 -4.67 5.70 -8.00
C THR A 27 -5.24 6.52 -9.16
N PHE A 28 -6.56 6.64 -9.23
CA PHE A 28 -7.24 7.46 -10.25
C PHE A 28 -6.84 8.94 -10.15
N VAL A 29 -6.78 9.48 -8.94
CA VAL A 29 -6.36 10.87 -8.71
C VAL A 29 -4.90 11.08 -9.10
N SER A 30 -4.01 10.15 -8.77
CA SER A 30 -2.61 10.22 -9.18
C SER A 30 -2.46 10.24 -10.70
N LEU A 31 -3.30 9.50 -11.41
CA LEU A 31 -3.34 9.55 -12.89
C LEU A 31 -3.78 10.92 -13.39
N VAL A 32 -4.84 11.50 -12.83
CA VAL A 32 -5.33 12.83 -13.20
C VAL A 32 -4.28 13.90 -12.91
N ASP A 33 -3.61 13.84 -11.77
CA ASP A 33 -2.54 14.75 -11.39
C ASP A 33 -1.39 14.72 -12.42
N ASN A 34 -0.96 13.52 -12.81
CA ASN A 34 0.10 13.34 -13.79
C ASN A 34 -0.30 13.86 -15.17
N ILE A 35 -1.55 13.71 -15.58
CA ILE A 35 -2.08 14.27 -16.82
C ILE A 35 -2.04 15.80 -16.77
N MET A 36 -2.51 16.41 -15.68
CA MET A 36 -2.50 17.87 -15.52
C MET A 36 -1.09 18.43 -15.51
N VAL A 37 -0.17 17.83 -14.78
CA VAL A 37 1.24 18.25 -14.75
C VAL A 37 1.92 18.04 -16.09
N GLY A 38 1.61 16.95 -16.79
CA GLY A 38 2.14 16.65 -18.11
C GLY A 38 1.80 17.72 -19.17
N GLN A 39 0.67 18.42 -19.00
CA GLN A 39 0.29 19.54 -19.86
C GLN A 39 1.18 20.78 -19.67
N LEU A 40 1.89 20.90 -18.56
CA LEU A 40 2.84 21.99 -18.32
C LEU A 40 4.16 21.80 -19.09
N GLY A 41 4.58 20.56 -19.29
CA GLY A 41 5.80 20.21 -19.99
C GLY A 41 6.48 18.97 -19.45
N THR A 42 7.50 18.50 -20.17
CA THR A 42 8.25 17.30 -19.80
C THR A 42 9.16 17.51 -18.59
N ALA A 43 9.75 18.70 -18.45
CA ALA A 43 10.61 19.03 -17.30
C ALA A 43 9.80 19.05 -15.99
N GLU A 44 8.61 19.63 -16.01
CA GLU A 44 7.68 19.69 -14.89
C GLU A 44 7.21 18.29 -14.47
N LEU A 45 6.84 17.44 -15.43
CA LEU A 45 6.45 16.06 -15.17
C LEU A 45 7.61 15.25 -14.58
N ALA A 46 8.82 15.44 -15.11
CA ALA A 46 10.04 14.80 -14.58
C ALA A 46 10.34 15.26 -13.14
N ALA A 47 10.16 16.55 -12.85
CA ALA A 47 10.37 17.11 -11.50
C ALA A 47 9.38 16.54 -10.50
N VAL A 48 8.11 16.42 -10.85
CA VAL A 48 7.08 15.80 -10.01
C VAL A 48 7.38 14.32 -9.76
N SER A 49 7.78 13.59 -10.79
CA SER A 49 8.19 12.19 -10.67
C SER A 49 9.39 12.02 -9.75
N LEU A 50 10.39 12.88 -9.85
CA LEU A 50 11.57 12.85 -8.99
C LEU A 50 11.19 13.14 -7.53
N GLY A 51 10.42 14.18 -7.27
CA GLY A 51 9.91 14.50 -5.93
C GLY A 51 9.07 13.37 -5.34
N ASN A 52 8.17 12.80 -6.11
CA ASN A 52 7.32 11.70 -5.66
C ASN A 52 8.10 10.42 -5.35
N SER A 53 9.21 10.15 -6.02
CA SER A 53 10.04 8.98 -5.71
C SER A 53 10.61 9.02 -4.28
N PHE A 54 11.00 10.21 -3.80
CA PHE A 54 11.43 10.42 -2.42
C PHE A 54 10.26 10.28 -1.43
N ILE A 55 9.15 10.93 -1.75
CA ILE A 55 7.95 10.91 -0.91
C ILE A 55 7.39 9.48 -0.76
N PHE A 56 7.41 8.68 -1.82
CA PHE A 56 6.87 7.33 -1.82
C PHE A 56 7.59 6.41 -0.83
N ILE A 57 8.91 6.55 -0.70
CA ILE A 57 9.70 5.82 0.31
C ILE A 57 9.26 6.21 1.73
N ALA A 58 9.14 7.51 2.00
CA ALA A 58 8.69 7.99 3.31
C ALA A 58 7.25 7.53 3.61
N MET A 59 6.36 7.59 2.63
CA MET A 59 4.97 7.11 2.76
C MET A 59 4.92 5.63 3.09
N SER A 60 5.73 4.80 2.44
CA SER A 60 5.76 3.36 2.70
C SER A 60 6.12 3.03 4.15
N ILE A 61 7.11 3.73 4.69
CA ILE A 61 7.52 3.59 6.11
C ILE A 61 6.39 4.03 7.05
N GLY A 62 5.81 5.19 6.81
CA GLY A 62 4.73 5.73 7.64
C GLY A 62 3.46 4.88 7.61
N MET A 63 3.06 4.43 6.43
CA MET A 63 1.91 3.54 6.26
C MET A 63 2.15 2.19 6.91
N GLY A 64 3.31 1.58 6.70
CA GLY A 64 3.68 0.31 7.31
C GLY A 64 3.66 0.38 8.83
N PHE A 65 4.24 1.44 9.41
CA PHE A 65 4.23 1.65 10.87
C PHE A 65 2.82 1.78 11.42
N SER A 66 1.95 2.53 10.77
CA SER A 66 0.58 2.78 11.23
C SER A 66 -0.25 1.51 11.35
N THR A 67 0.07 0.46 10.60
CA THR A 67 -0.65 -0.83 10.64
C THR A 67 -0.59 -1.53 12.00
N ALA A 68 0.30 -1.10 12.90
CA ALA A 68 0.34 -1.60 14.28
C ALA A 68 -0.94 -1.31 15.07
N ILE A 69 -1.67 -0.26 14.71
CA ILE A 69 -2.86 0.20 15.44
C ILE A 69 -4.03 -0.74 15.23
N THR A 70 -4.29 -1.19 14.00
CA THR A 70 -5.48 -2.00 13.66
C THR A 70 -5.60 -3.29 14.48
N PRO A 71 -4.57 -4.15 14.60
CA PRO A 71 -4.73 -5.38 15.36
C PRO A 71 -4.93 -5.13 16.85
N LEU A 72 -4.32 -4.09 17.41
CA LEU A 72 -4.50 -3.70 18.82
C LEU A 72 -5.92 -3.22 19.10
N ILE A 73 -6.48 -2.42 18.21
CA ILE A 73 -7.86 -1.91 18.33
C ILE A 73 -8.87 -3.05 18.09
N ALA A 74 -8.65 -3.90 17.08
CA ALA A 74 -9.54 -5.03 16.78
C ALA A 74 -9.61 -6.01 17.95
N GLU A 75 -8.50 -6.31 18.59
CA GLU A 75 -8.44 -7.15 19.79
C GLU A 75 -9.20 -6.51 20.96
N ALA A 76 -8.92 -5.23 21.25
CA ALA A 76 -9.58 -4.52 22.34
C ALA A 76 -11.09 -4.35 22.11
N ASP A 77 -11.52 -4.12 20.88
CA ASP A 77 -12.94 -3.99 20.52
C ASP A 77 -13.72 -5.29 20.78
N SER A 78 -13.16 -6.42 20.42
CA SER A 78 -13.80 -7.72 20.66
C SER A 78 -13.75 -8.16 22.12
N GLU A 79 -12.71 -7.78 22.87
CA GLU A 79 -12.65 -7.96 24.32
C GLU A 79 -13.59 -7.02 25.07
N LYS A 80 -14.16 -6.01 24.39
CA LYS A 80 -14.92 -4.91 24.99
C LYS A 80 -14.13 -4.13 26.05
N ASP A 81 -12.82 -4.10 25.93
CA ASP A 81 -11.91 -3.35 26.78
C ASP A 81 -11.62 -1.97 26.21
N PHE A 82 -12.48 -1.03 26.56
CA PHE A 82 -12.38 0.35 26.12
C PHE A 82 -11.08 1.03 26.57
N VAL A 83 -10.63 0.79 27.79
CA VAL A 83 -9.41 1.40 28.35
C VAL A 83 -8.19 0.96 27.55
N LYS A 84 -8.07 -0.34 27.26
CA LYS A 84 -7.02 -0.92 26.43
C LYS A 84 -7.05 -0.34 25.00
N GLY A 85 -8.24 -0.25 24.40
CA GLY A 85 -8.42 0.29 23.08
C GLY A 85 -8.04 1.78 22.98
N LYS A 86 -8.49 2.58 23.95
CA LYS A 86 -8.16 4.01 24.02
C LYS A 86 -6.67 4.25 24.23
N SER A 87 -6.02 3.46 25.07
CA SER A 87 -4.58 3.50 25.28
C SER A 87 -3.81 3.12 24.02
N SER A 88 -4.22 2.05 23.33
CA SER A 88 -3.60 1.61 22.08
C SER A 88 -3.69 2.68 20.99
N PHE A 89 -4.86 3.29 20.84
CA PHE A 89 -5.07 4.38 19.86
C PHE A 89 -4.23 5.61 20.19
N LYS A 90 -4.25 6.06 21.44
CA LYS A 90 -3.49 7.23 21.90
C LYS A 90 -1.98 7.07 21.63
N HIS A 91 -1.39 5.95 22.03
CA HIS A 91 0.04 5.70 21.84
C HIS A 91 0.39 5.50 20.36
N GLY A 92 -0.46 4.79 19.62
CA GLY A 92 -0.30 4.64 18.18
C GLY A 92 -0.35 5.98 17.44
N LEU A 93 -1.32 6.82 17.76
CA LEU A 93 -1.46 8.15 17.16
C LEU A 93 -0.27 9.07 17.52
N PHE A 94 0.17 9.04 18.78
CA PHE A 94 1.35 9.79 19.19
C PHE A 94 2.60 9.38 18.41
N LEU A 95 2.85 8.07 18.29
CA LEU A 95 4.02 7.57 17.57
C LEU A 95 3.93 7.82 16.06
N CYS A 96 2.75 7.74 15.47
CA CYS A 96 2.53 8.14 14.08
C CYS A 96 2.80 9.64 13.89
N SER A 97 2.39 10.49 14.83
CA SER A 97 2.64 11.94 14.77
C SER A 97 4.14 12.24 14.86
N VAL A 98 4.86 11.59 15.77
CA VAL A 98 6.32 11.73 15.89
C VAL A 98 7.01 11.24 14.61
N LEU A 99 6.62 10.08 14.10
CA LEU A 99 7.18 9.51 12.88
C LEU A 99 6.92 10.43 11.68
N SER A 100 5.75 11.05 11.58
CA SER A 100 5.42 11.99 10.50
C SER A 100 6.37 13.18 10.46
N VAL A 101 6.69 13.74 11.61
CA VAL A 101 7.66 14.85 11.73
C VAL A 101 9.07 14.38 11.39
N LEU A 102 9.47 13.19 11.87
CA LEU A 102 10.78 12.61 11.56
C LEU A 102 10.95 12.36 10.05
N LEU A 103 9.93 11.84 9.40
CA LEU A 103 9.95 11.60 7.95
C LEU A 103 9.97 12.91 7.15
N PHE A 104 9.25 13.93 7.61
CA PHE A 104 9.32 15.27 7.03
C PHE A 104 10.75 15.83 7.11
N ILE A 105 11.39 15.78 8.28
CA ILE A 105 12.77 16.23 8.48
C ILE A 105 13.73 15.40 7.60
N LEU A 106 13.54 14.09 7.52
CA LEU A 106 14.35 13.22 6.69
C LEU A 106 14.26 13.62 5.20
N MET A 107 13.08 13.98 4.71
CA MET A 107 12.91 14.46 3.33
C MET A 107 13.64 15.78 3.09
N LEU A 108 13.63 16.70 4.04
CA LEU A 108 14.39 17.95 3.93
C LEU A 108 15.91 17.69 3.88
N ILE A 109 16.40 16.77 4.70
CA ILE A 109 17.82 16.38 4.71
C ILE A 109 18.21 15.64 3.44
N ALA A 110 17.29 14.89 2.85
CA ALA A 110 17.52 14.10 1.62
C ALA A 110 17.56 14.95 0.34
N LYS A 111 17.14 16.22 0.35
CA LYS A 111 17.14 17.08 -0.85
C LYS A 111 18.48 17.13 -1.59
N PRO A 112 19.65 17.23 -0.93
CA PRO A 112 20.93 17.22 -1.64
C PRO A 112 21.21 15.97 -2.47
N LEU A 113 20.57 14.84 -2.15
CA LEU A 113 20.69 13.62 -2.94
C LEU A 113 20.18 13.76 -4.37
N MET A 114 19.24 14.68 -4.63
CA MET A 114 18.75 14.96 -5.97
C MET A 114 19.87 15.46 -6.91
N TYR A 115 20.78 16.26 -6.39
CA TYR A 115 21.94 16.73 -7.16
C TYR A 115 22.95 15.61 -7.43
N LEU A 116 23.11 14.67 -6.50
CA LEU A 116 24.00 13.52 -6.65
C LEU A 116 23.45 12.45 -7.60
N MET A 117 22.18 12.45 -7.89
CA MET A 117 21.53 11.50 -8.80
C MET A 117 21.77 11.79 -10.28
N LYS A 118 22.60 12.79 -10.60
CA LYS A 118 22.92 13.22 -11.99
C LYS A 118 21.68 13.51 -12.83
N GLN A 119 20.64 14.07 -12.20
CA GLN A 119 19.46 14.55 -12.89
C GLN A 119 19.73 15.91 -13.57
N PRO A 120 19.03 16.27 -14.65
CA PRO A 120 19.12 17.60 -15.24
C PRO A 120 18.89 18.70 -14.20
N GLU A 121 19.71 19.75 -14.21
CA GLU A 121 19.62 20.83 -13.22
C GLU A 121 18.24 21.50 -13.21
N GLU A 122 17.66 21.73 -14.38
CA GLU A 122 16.29 22.26 -14.52
C GLU A 122 15.25 21.43 -13.78
N VAL A 123 15.34 20.11 -13.89
CA VAL A 123 14.42 19.17 -13.21
C VAL A 123 14.59 19.25 -11.70
N VAL A 124 15.82 19.32 -11.20
CA VAL A 124 16.10 19.42 -9.76
C VAL A 124 15.61 20.76 -9.19
N GLU A 125 15.82 21.85 -9.89
CA GLU A 125 15.35 23.18 -9.48
C GLU A 125 13.82 23.26 -9.37
N LEU A 126 13.09 22.61 -10.27
CA LEU A 126 11.63 22.50 -10.21
C LEU A 126 11.17 21.54 -9.12
N ALA A 127 11.90 20.46 -8.89
CA ALA A 127 11.53 19.41 -7.93
C ALA A 127 11.64 19.86 -6.47
N ILE A 128 12.60 20.71 -6.12
CA ILE A 128 12.85 21.10 -4.72
C ILE A 128 11.66 21.83 -4.09
N PRO A 129 11.08 22.90 -4.68
CA PRO A 129 9.89 23.54 -4.11
C PRO A 129 8.69 22.60 -4.00
N TYR A 130 8.52 21.75 -4.99
CA TYR A 130 7.48 20.72 -5.00
C TYR A 130 7.68 19.73 -3.83
N LEU A 131 8.91 19.24 -3.66
CA LEU A 131 9.25 18.31 -2.57
C LEU A 131 9.03 18.94 -1.19
N ASP A 132 9.38 20.20 -1.01
CA ASP A 132 9.20 20.90 0.27
C ASP A 132 7.74 20.89 0.73
N LEU A 133 6.83 21.23 -0.17
CA LEU A 133 5.39 21.26 0.14
C LEU A 133 4.78 19.86 0.30
N VAL A 134 5.16 18.92 -0.53
CA VAL A 134 4.65 17.54 -0.42
C VAL A 134 5.25 16.84 0.78
N ALA A 135 6.49 17.17 1.17
CA ALA A 135 7.09 16.68 2.42
C ALA A 135 6.32 17.15 3.67
N ILE A 136 5.89 18.41 3.70
CA ILE A 136 5.01 18.92 4.77
C ILE A 136 3.71 18.12 4.82
N SER A 137 3.17 17.75 3.66
CA SER A 137 1.93 16.97 3.57
C SER A 137 2.03 15.54 4.11
N LEU A 138 3.26 15.03 4.34
CA LEU A 138 3.46 13.75 5.04
C LEU A 138 2.92 13.80 6.48
N ILE A 139 3.00 14.94 7.14
CA ILE A 139 2.51 15.08 8.52
C ILE A 139 1.01 14.79 8.61
N PRO A 140 0.11 15.52 7.91
CA PRO A 140 -1.31 15.19 7.94
C PRO A 140 -1.62 13.81 7.38
N LEU A 141 -0.87 13.33 6.38
CA LEU A 141 -1.09 12.03 5.78
C LEU A 141 -0.86 10.89 6.79
N ILE A 142 0.26 10.89 7.50
CA ILE A 142 0.60 9.80 8.43
C ILE A 142 -0.28 9.86 9.68
N ILE A 143 -0.64 11.03 10.15
CA ILE A 143 -1.64 11.17 11.22
C ILE A 143 -3.01 10.65 10.75
N PHE A 144 -3.41 10.96 9.53
CA PHE A 144 -4.60 10.38 8.92
C PHE A 144 -4.54 8.84 8.89
N GLN A 145 -3.39 8.26 8.53
CA GLN A 145 -3.21 6.81 8.57
C GLN A 145 -3.43 6.24 9.98
N GLY A 146 -3.00 6.94 11.02
CA GLY A 146 -3.27 6.57 12.41
C GLY A 146 -4.78 6.49 12.69
N PHE A 147 -5.55 7.50 12.30
CA PHE A 147 -7.02 7.49 12.42
C PHE A 147 -7.68 6.43 11.55
N LYS A 148 -7.18 6.24 10.33
CA LYS A 148 -7.66 5.21 9.41
C LYS A 148 -7.50 3.82 10.01
N GLN A 149 -6.31 3.50 10.51
CA GLN A 149 -6.02 2.19 11.10
C GLN A 149 -6.87 1.96 12.36
N PHE A 150 -7.11 2.99 13.13
CA PHE A 150 -8.05 2.96 14.26
C PHE A 150 -9.49 2.67 13.80
N SER A 151 -9.97 3.36 12.79
CA SER A 151 -11.31 3.16 12.23
C SER A 151 -11.46 1.74 11.67
N ASP A 152 -10.45 1.26 10.94
CA ASP A 152 -10.41 -0.11 10.42
C ASP A 152 -10.46 -1.14 11.56
N GLY A 153 -9.70 -0.92 12.62
CA GLY A 153 -9.70 -1.79 13.81
C GLY A 153 -11.06 -1.90 14.50
N LEU A 154 -11.88 -0.85 14.45
CA LEU A 154 -13.27 -0.86 14.89
C LEU A 154 -14.24 -1.46 13.85
N SER A 155 -13.75 -2.01 12.76
CA SER A 155 -14.54 -2.50 11.61
C SER A 155 -15.35 -1.41 10.89
N MET A 156 -14.90 -0.17 11.00
CA MET A 156 -15.53 1.01 10.41
C MET A 156 -14.77 1.48 9.16
N THR A 157 -14.58 0.59 8.18
CA THR A 157 -13.75 0.83 6.99
C THR A 157 -14.34 1.83 6.00
N LYS A 158 -15.62 2.16 6.10
CA LYS A 158 -16.31 3.11 5.21
C LYS A 158 -15.86 4.55 5.41
N TYR A 159 -15.57 4.96 6.63
CA TYR A 159 -15.28 6.37 6.94
C TYR A 159 -13.93 6.83 6.38
N PRO A 160 -12.84 6.08 6.47
CA PRO A 160 -11.62 6.41 5.75
C PRO A 160 -11.82 6.50 4.24
N MET A 161 -12.65 5.64 3.65
CA MET A 161 -13.01 5.70 2.24
C MET A 161 -13.69 7.03 1.89
N TYR A 162 -14.68 7.48 2.68
CA TYR A 162 -15.34 8.75 2.45
C TYR A 162 -14.38 9.93 2.54
N ALA A 163 -13.47 9.92 3.52
CA ALA A 163 -12.46 10.95 3.67
C ALA A 163 -11.50 10.97 2.47
N THR A 164 -11.09 9.83 1.98
CA THR A 164 -10.20 9.69 0.81
C THR A 164 -10.90 10.19 -0.46
N ILE A 165 -12.16 9.84 -0.68
CA ILE A 165 -12.94 10.30 -1.85
C ILE A 165 -13.09 11.81 -1.83
N LEU A 166 -13.44 12.39 -0.69
CA LEU A 166 -13.55 13.85 -0.55
C LEU A 166 -12.21 14.54 -0.84
N ALA A 167 -11.13 14.03 -0.27
CA ALA A 167 -9.79 14.56 -0.50
C ALA A 167 -9.41 14.49 -1.98
N ASN A 168 -9.75 13.41 -2.66
CA ASN A 168 -9.50 13.24 -4.08
C ASN A 168 -10.24 14.28 -4.93
N VAL A 169 -11.51 14.52 -4.64
CA VAL A 169 -12.29 15.56 -5.32
C VAL A 169 -11.67 16.95 -5.11
N ILE A 170 -11.32 17.28 -3.88
CA ILE A 170 -10.68 18.55 -3.53
C ILE A 170 -9.32 18.67 -4.24
N ASN A 171 -8.54 17.60 -4.27
CA ASN A 171 -7.24 17.58 -4.95
C ASN A 171 -7.38 17.90 -6.44
N VAL A 172 -8.30 17.25 -7.15
CA VAL A 172 -8.54 17.48 -8.57
C VAL A 172 -8.99 18.92 -8.83
N VAL A 173 -9.93 19.43 -8.04
CA VAL A 173 -10.44 20.82 -8.19
C VAL A 173 -9.34 21.85 -7.92
N LEU A 174 -8.59 21.69 -6.83
CA LEU A 174 -7.49 22.60 -6.48
C LEU A 174 -6.35 22.53 -7.48
N ASN A 175 -6.00 21.34 -7.96
CA ASN A 175 -4.97 21.20 -8.99
C ASN A 175 -5.38 21.92 -10.28
N TYR A 176 -6.61 21.76 -10.74
CA TYR A 176 -7.11 22.49 -11.89
C TYR A 176 -7.04 24.01 -11.69
N ALA A 177 -7.47 24.50 -10.53
CA ALA A 177 -7.46 25.91 -10.21
C ALA A 177 -6.04 26.50 -10.09
N LEU A 178 -5.14 25.81 -9.41
CA LEU A 178 -3.81 26.33 -9.05
C LEU A 178 -2.74 26.06 -10.12
N ILE A 179 -2.79 24.91 -10.79
CA ILE A 179 -1.84 24.59 -11.85
C ILE A 179 -2.05 25.53 -13.05
N PHE A 180 -3.30 25.74 -13.47
CA PHE A 180 -3.66 26.47 -14.66
C PHE A 180 -4.11 27.92 -14.41
N GLY A 181 -4.20 28.35 -13.15
CA GLY A 181 -4.65 29.71 -12.81
C GLY A 181 -6.11 29.95 -13.13
N LYS A 182 -6.99 28.98 -12.84
CA LYS A 182 -8.43 29.07 -13.04
C LYS A 182 -9.17 29.42 -11.73
N LEU A 183 -10.47 29.70 -11.81
CA LEU A 183 -11.33 30.02 -10.68
C LEU A 183 -10.84 31.20 -9.82
N GLY A 184 -10.14 32.17 -10.42
CA GLY A 184 -9.64 33.36 -9.74
C GLY A 184 -8.29 33.18 -9.00
N PHE A 185 -7.67 32.01 -9.08
CA PHE A 185 -6.36 31.75 -8.51
C PHE A 185 -5.23 32.06 -9.48
N PRO A 186 -4.03 32.46 -8.98
CA PRO A 186 -2.86 32.64 -9.80
C PRO A 186 -2.36 31.30 -10.36
N GLN A 187 -1.75 31.32 -11.53
CA GLN A 187 -1.12 30.15 -12.12
C GLN A 187 0.18 29.81 -11.36
N MET A 188 0.22 28.65 -10.74
CA MET A 188 1.35 28.21 -9.90
C MET A 188 2.13 27.02 -10.47
N GLY A 189 1.63 26.39 -11.54
CA GLY A 189 2.28 25.22 -12.13
C GLY A 189 2.36 24.05 -11.15
N ILE A 190 3.52 23.39 -11.04
CA ILE A 190 3.71 22.22 -10.16
C ILE A 190 3.64 22.57 -8.67
N VAL A 191 3.99 23.80 -8.30
CA VAL A 191 3.81 24.29 -6.91
C VAL A 191 2.31 24.28 -6.56
N GLY A 192 1.45 24.63 -7.50
CA GLY A 192 0.00 24.49 -7.33
C GLY A 192 -0.46 23.05 -7.10
N ALA A 193 0.14 22.08 -7.78
CA ALA A 193 -0.11 20.67 -7.55
C ALA A 193 0.30 20.24 -6.12
N ALA A 194 1.45 20.71 -5.67
CA ALA A 194 1.92 20.45 -4.30
C ALA A 194 1.00 21.05 -3.23
N ILE A 195 0.53 22.26 -3.43
CA ILE A 195 -0.42 22.94 -2.54
C ILE A 195 -1.77 22.18 -2.53
N GLY A 196 -2.26 21.76 -3.69
CA GLY A 196 -3.48 20.94 -3.81
C GLY A 196 -3.37 19.62 -3.03
N THR A 197 -2.24 18.97 -3.11
CA THR A 197 -1.95 17.74 -2.35
C THR A 197 -1.92 18.02 -0.85
N LEU A 198 -1.24 19.08 -0.42
CA LEU A 198 -1.17 19.46 1.00
C LEU A 198 -2.55 19.77 1.57
N VAL A 199 -3.32 20.62 0.91
CA VAL A 199 -4.66 21.01 1.37
C VAL A 199 -5.60 19.79 1.40
N SER A 200 -5.58 18.95 0.37
CA SER A 200 -6.43 17.76 0.32
C SER A 200 -6.11 16.78 1.46
N ARG A 201 -4.84 16.60 1.80
CA ARG A 201 -4.42 15.72 2.92
C ARG A 201 -4.81 16.29 4.29
N ILE A 202 -4.74 17.61 4.46
CA ILE A 202 -5.22 18.28 5.68
C ILE A 202 -6.74 18.11 5.81
N VAL A 203 -7.49 18.34 4.75
CA VAL A 203 -8.95 18.17 4.76
C VAL A 203 -9.31 16.71 5.02
N MET A 204 -8.60 15.76 4.42
CA MET A 204 -8.79 14.33 4.63
C MET A 204 -8.67 13.94 6.11
N LEU A 205 -7.64 14.43 6.77
CA LEU A 205 -7.42 14.19 8.20
C LEU A 205 -8.55 14.75 9.06
N PHE A 206 -8.88 16.01 8.90
CA PHE A 206 -9.90 16.65 9.73
C PHE A 206 -11.32 16.15 9.43
N PHE A 207 -11.62 15.79 8.19
CA PHE A 207 -12.90 15.20 7.83
C PHE A 207 -13.07 13.81 8.45
N LEU A 208 -12.05 12.96 8.43
CA LEU A 208 -12.11 11.66 9.10
C LEU A 208 -12.29 11.81 10.62
N TRP A 209 -11.51 12.70 11.24
CA TRP A 209 -11.68 13.01 12.67
C TRP A 209 -13.11 13.47 13.00
N TRP A 210 -13.66 14.36 12.18
CA TRP A 210 -15.02 14.82 12.34
C TRP A 210 -16.06 13.70 12.19
N LEU A 211 -15.90 12.84 11.19
CA LEU A 211 -16.76 11.66 11.02
C LEU A 211 -16.73 10.73 12.22
N LEU A 212 -15.54 10.42 12.71
CA LEU A 212 -15.35 9.52 13.86
C LEU A 212 -15.89 10.13 15.16
N LYS A 213 -15.77 11.43 15.31
CA LYS A 213 -16.36 12.14 16.46
C LYS A 213 -17.89 12.09 16.46
N GLY A 214 -18.50 12.02 15.29
CA GLY A 214 -19.96 11.95 15.13
C GLY A 214 -20.56 10.56 15.33
N LYS A 215 -19.76 9.50 15.52
CA LYS A 215 -20.23 8.12 15.65
C LYS A 215 -20.10 7.61 17.07
N GLU A 216 -21.17 7.01 17.60
CA GLU A 216 -21.21 6.51 18.98
C GLU A 216 -20.08 5.54 19.29
N LYS A 217 -19.79 4.62 18.37
CA LYS A 217 -18.73 3.60 18.55
C LYS A 217 -17.33 4.19 18.71
N SER A 218 -17.04 5.29 18.04
CA SER A 218 -15.68 5.89 18.00
C SER A 218 -15.57 7.19 18.81
N LYS A 219 -16.68 7.87 19.11
CA LYS A 219 -16.71 9.18 19.76
C LYS A 219 -15.87 9.26 21.04
N ALA A 220 -16.00 8.28 21.90
CA ALA A 220 -15.31 8.27 23.20
C ALA A 220 -13.82 8.08 23.05
N TYR A 221 -13.34 7.45 21.99
CA TYR A 221 -11.91 7.25 21.70
C TYR A 221 -11.25 8.55 21.19
N VAL A 222 -11.96 9.32 20.36
CA VAL A 222 -11.39 10.50 19.67
C VAL A 222 -11.61 11.80 20.42
N THR A 223 -12.45 11.80 21.46
CA THR A 223 -12.66 12.96 22.35
C THR A 223 -11.75 12.91 23.57
N ASN A 224 -11.20 14.06 23.98
CA ASN A 224 -10.34 14.19 25.17
C ASN A 224 -9.11 13.26 25.15
N ILE A 225 -8.41 13.20 24.03
CA ILE A 225 -7.18 12.43 23.90
C ILE A 225 -6.06 13.20 24.62
N LYS A 226 -5.48 12.59 25.65
CA LYS A 226 -4.28 13.11 26.33
C LYS A 226 -3.03 12.53 25.67
N LEU A 227 -2.63 13.08 24.53
CA LEU A 227 -1.52 12.57 23.71
C LEU A 227 -0.19 12.45 24.44
N PHE A 228 0.06 13.32 25.40
CA PHE A 228 1.33 13.34 26.13
C PHE A 228 1.34 12.54 27.44
N SER A 229 0.22 11.89 27.79
CA SER A 229 0.15 10.96 28.91
C SER A 229 0.56 9.55 28.46
N LEU A 230 1.87 9.28 28.48
CA LEU A 230 2.47 8.11 27.83
C LEU A 230 2.90 7.06 28.85
N GLU A 231 2.71 5.79 28.49
CA GLU A 231 3.18 4.61 29.23
C GLU A 231 4.25 3.89 28.43
N ASN A 232 5.43 3.69 29.00
CA ASN A 232 6.56 3.04 28.31
C ASN A 232 6.22 1.63 27.79
N ARG A 233 5.37 0.88 28.51
CA ARG A 233 4.93 -0.45 28.10
C ARG A 233 4.17 -0.42 26.78
N MET A 234 3.24 0.54 26.63
CA MET A 234 2.45 0.67 25.40
C MET A 234 3.29 1.20 24.23
N ILE A 235 4.19 2.16 24.50
CA ILE A 235 5.12 2.64 23.48
C ILE A 235 5.96 1.49 22.93
N LYS A 236 6.54 0.66 23.80
CA LYS A 236 7.31 -0.53 23.38
C LYS A 236 6.46 -1.52 22.59
N LYS A 237 5.22 -1.74 23.00
CA LYS A 237 4.29 -2.64 22.29
C LYS A 237 3.99 -2.14 20.88
N VAL A 238 3.67 -0.87 20.72
CA VAL A 238 3.40 -0.28 19.40
C VAL A 238 4.67 -0.24 18.54
N LEU A 239 5.81 0.10 19.10
CA LEU A 239 7.09 0.07 18.37
C LEU A 239 7.46 -1.34 17.90
N ASN A 240 7.24 -2.35 18.74
CA ASN A 240 7.53 -3.75 18.39
C ASN A 240 6.64 -4.30 17.28
N LEU A 241 5.46 -3.71 17.07
CA LEU A 241 4.58 -4.02 15.96
C LEU A 241 4.81 -3.11 14.76
N GLY A 242 5.01 -1.82 14.99
CA GLY A 242 5.10 -0.81 13.95
C GLY A 242 6.41 -0.82 13.19
N PHE A 243 7.54 -0.95 13.89
CA PHE A 243 8.86 -0.93 13.25
C PHE A 243 9.06 -2.11 12.27
N PRO A 244 8.80 -3.38 12.65
CA PRO A 244 8.88 -4.47 11.69
C PRO A 244 7.92 -4.32 10.51
N SER A 245 6.71 -3.83 10.75
CA SER A 245 5.72 -3.59 9.68
C SER A 245 6.17 -2.48 8.72
N ALA A 246 6.81 -1.43 9.23
CA ALA A 246 7.42 -0.38 8.42
C ALA A 246 8.55 -0.94 7.54
N MET A 247 9.43 -1.75 8.12
CA MET A 247 10.53 -2.38 7.38
C MET A 247 10.03 -3.34 6.30
N GLN A 248 8.97 -4.09 6.59
CA GLN A 248 8.34 -4.99 5.64
C GLN A 248 7.79 -4.23 4.43
N MET A 249 7.07 -3.14 4.65
CA MET A 249 6.55 -2.30 3.57
C MET A 249 7.69 -1.65 2.76
N PHE A 250 8.75 -1.23 3.44
CA PHE A 250 9.95 -0.69 2.79
C PHE A 250 10.62 -1.73 1.90
N PHE A 251 10.81 -2.97 2.36
CA PHE A 251 11.42 -4.03 1.56
C PHE A 251 10.59 -4.37 0.33
N GLU A 252 9.27 -4.36 0.45
CA GLU A 252 8.36 -4.60 -0.67
C GLU A 252 8.45 -3.49 -1.73
N VAL A 253 8.39 -2.23 -1.32
CA VAL A 253 8.56 -1.09 -2.23
C VAL A 253 9.94 -1.10 -2.88
N ALA A 254 10.97 -1.43 -2.12
CA ALA A 254 12.34 -1.45 -2.60
C ALA A 254 12.58 -2.54 -3.67
N ILE A 255 11.97 -3.72 -3.54
CA ILE A 255 12.13 -4.78 -4.56
C ILE A 255 11.46 -4.40 -5.89
N PHE A 256 10.27 -3.77 -5.85
CA PHE A 256 9.64 -3.28 -7.07
C PHE A 256 10.42 -2.14 -7.71
N THR A 257 10.99 -1.24 -6.91
CA THR A 257 11.89 -0.19 -7.40
C THR A 257 13.14 -0.78 -8.05
N ALA A 258 13.72 -1.82 -7.47
CA ALA A 258 14.86 -2.54 -8.04
C ALA A 258 14.49 -3.22 -9.38
N ALA A 259 13.29 -3.77 -9.50
CA ALA A 259 12.79 -4.34 -10.75
C ALA A 259 12.63 -3.28 -11.85
N ILE A 260 12.14 -2.10 -11.52
CA ILE A 260 12.05 -0.96 -12.44
C ILE A 260 13.45 -0.55 -12.91
N TRP A 261 14.40 -0.46 -11.98
CA TRP A 261 15.79 -0.14 -12.32
C TRP A 261 16.42 -1.19 -13.24
N LEU A 262 16.26 -2.47 -12.94
CA LEU A 262 16.75 -3.57 -13.80
C LEU A 262 16.15 -3.51 -15.21
N SER A 263 14.84 -3.24 -15.32
CA SER A 263 14.16 -3.09 -16.60
C SER A 263 14.73 -1.91 -17.40
N GLY A 264 15.07 -0.82 -16.73
CA GLY A 264 15.72 0.34 -17.35
C GLY A 264 17.11 0.02 -17.92
N THR A 265 17.85 -0.89 -17.32
CA THR A 265 19.17 -1.33 -17.86
C THR A 265 19.05 -2.13 -19.15
N LEU A 266 17.89 -2.68 -19.47
CA LEU A 266 17.61 -3.42 -20.69
C LEU A 266 17.21 -2.51 -21.86
N GLY A 267 16.85 -1.26 -21.61
CA GLY A 267 16.47 -0.26 -22.59
C GLY A 267 15.12 0.41 -22.29
N LYS A 268 14.75 1.40 -23.13
CA LYS A 268 13.51 2.18 -22.96
C LYS A 268 12.24 1.35 -23.16
N ASN A 269 12.23 0.47 -24.17
CA ASN A 269 11.06 -0.34 -24.50
C ASN A 269 10.76 -1.41 -23.44
N PRO A 270 11.75 -2.19 -22.95
CA PRO A 270 11.54 -3.06 -21.80
C PRO A 270 11.08 -2.33 -20.54
N GLN A 271 11.60 -1.14 -20.27
CA GLN A 271 11.18 -0.33 -19.12
C GLN A 271 9.72 0.13 -19.26
N ALA A 272 9.30 0.60 -20.41
CA ALA A 272 7.93 0.98 -20.69
C ALA A 272 6.97 -0.20 -20.57
N ALA A 273 7.33 -1.35 -21.11
CA ALA A 273 6.54 -2.58 -21.00
C ALA A 273 6.40 -3.05 -19.56
N ASN A 274 7.48 -3.00 -18.77
CA ASN A 274 7.45 -3.31 -17.35
C ASN A 274 6.51 -2.38 -16.59
N GLN A 275 6.51 -1.09 -16.90
CA GLN A 275 5.60 -0.12 -16.28
C GLN A 275 4.13 -0.43 -16.58
N ILE A 276 3.80 -0.82 -17.80
CA ILE A 276 2.44 -1.25 -18.18
C ILE A 276 2.02 -2.47 -17.34
N ALA A 277 2.86 -3.49 -17.27
CA ALA A 277 2.58 -4.70 -16.51
C ALA A 277 2.43 -4.43 -15.00
N LEU A 278 3.28 -3.56 -14.44
CA LEU A 278 3.16 -3.14 -13.03
C LEU A 278 1.89 -2.35 -12.76
N ASN A 279 1.49 -1.45 -13.64
CA ASN A 279 0.25 -0.69 -13.49
C ASN A 279 -0.98 -1.61 -13.48
N LEU A 280 -1.05 -2.56 -14.38
CA LEU A 280 -2.14 -3.53 -14.43
C LEU A 280 -2.15 -4.44 -13.19
N SER A 281 -0.98 -4.91 -12.78
CA SER A 281 -0.85 -5.73 -11.57
C SER A 281 -1.18 -4.96 -10.29
N SER A 282 -0.91 -3.66 -10.23
CA SER A 282 -1.25 -2.83 -9.08
C SER A 282 -2.75 -2.73 -8.84
N MET A 283 -3.56 -2.76 -9.90
CA MET A 283 -5.03 -2.75 -9.78
C MET A 283 -5.54 -4.02 -9.09
N THR A 284 -5.00 -5.18 -9.44
CA THR A 284 -5.35 -6.45 -8.79
C THR A 284 -4.79 -6.54 -7.37
N PHE A 285 -3.63 -5.96 -7.12
CA PHE A 285 -3.03 -5.84 -5.79
C PHE A 285 -3.95 -5.07 -4.81
N MET A 286 -4.65 -4.04 -5.26
CA MET A 286 -5.56 -3.28 -4.40
C MET A 286 -6.72 -4.12 -3.87
N VAL A 287 -7.20 -5.07 -4.66
CA VAL A 287 -8.21 -6.04 -4.23
C VAL A 287 -7.65 -6.96 -3.14
N ALA A 288 -6.46 -7.49 -3.35
CA ALA A 288 -5.77 -8.31 -2.35
C ALA A 288 -5.47 -7.54 -1.06
N MET A 289 -5.07 -6.28 -1.16
CA MET A 289 -4.82 -5.41 -0.01
C MET A 289 -6.09 -5.14 0.80
N GLY A 290 -7.23 -4.93 0.14
CA GLY A 290 -8.52 -4.80 0.84
C GLY A 290 -8.86 -6.04 1.64
N LEU A 291 -8.65 -7.23 1.06
CA LEU A 291 -8.84 -8.50 1.76
C LEU A 291 -7.81 -8.72 2.89
N SER A 292 -6.58 -8.25 2.70
CA SER A 292 -5.55 -8.26 3.75
C SER A 292 -5.98 -7.46 4.98
N VAL A 293 -6.56 -6.28 4.77
CA VAL A 293 -7.11 -5.45 5.87
C VAL A 293 -8.27 -6.17 6.55
N ALA A 294 -9.17 -6.77 5.79
CA ALA A 294 -10.27 -7.57 6.36
C ALA A 294 -9.74 -8.75 7.19
N ALA A 295 -8.70 -9.43 6.72
CA ALA A 295 -8.04 -10.50 7.46
C ALA A 295 -7.43 -10.00 8.78
N MET A 296 -6.74 -8.87 8.73
CA MET A 296 -6.13 -8.25 9.92
C MET A 296 -7.18 -7.88 10.97
N ILE A 297 -8.28 -7.29 10.56
CA ILE A 297 -9.39 -6.92 11.46
C ILE A 297 -10.02 -8.17 12.07
N ARG A 298 -10.42 -9.13 11.27
CA ARG A 298 -11.16 -10.30 11.71
C ARG A 298 -10.31 -11.26 12.56
N VAL A 299 -9.05 -11.44 12.18
CA VAL A 299 -8.11 -12.23 13.00
C VAL A 299 -7.85 -11.53 14.33
N GLY A 300 -7.67 -10.21 14.35
CA GLY A 300 -7.54 -9.45 15.58
C GLY A 300 -8.77 -9.57 16.49
N ASN A 301 -9.97 -9.51 15.92
CA ASN A 301 -11.22 -9.70 16.66
C ASN A 301 -11.29 -11.10 17.31
N GLN A 302 -11.02 -12.15 16.55
CA GLN A 302 -11.09 -13.52 17.06
C GLN A 302 -9.99 -13.81 18.10
N LYS A 303 -8.83 -13.17 17.94
CA LYS A 303 -7.78 -13.22 18.96
C LYS A 303 -8.25 -12.64 20.29
N GLY A 304 -8.96 -11.51 20.27
CA GLY A 304 -9.56 -10.93 21.47
C GLY A 304 -10.61 -11.80 22.11
N LEU A 305 -11.43 -12.49 21.31
CA LEU A 305 -12.43 -13.45 21.79
C LEU A 305 -11.80 -14.77 22.26
N ARG A 306 -10.53 -15.00 21.97
CA ARG A 306 -9.78 -16.24 22.26
C ARG A 306 -10.39 -17.49 21.60
N ASP A 307 -11.11 -17.32 20.51
CA ASP A 307 -11.65 -18.39 19.67
C ASP A 307 -10.69 -18.65 18.50
N PHE A 308 -9.68 -19.46 18.74
CA PHE A 308 -8.61 -19.70 17.78
C PHE A 308 -9.02 -20.66 16.67
N SER A 309 -9.98 -21.53 16.92
CA SER A 309 -10.58 -22.40 15.89
C SER A 309 -11.31 -21.56 14.85
N GLU A 310 -12.13 -20.63 15.31
CA GLU A 310 -12.86 -19.70 14.45
C GLU A 310 -11.92 -18.72 13.74
N LEU A 311 -10.89 -18.22 14.43
CA LEU A 311 -9.84 -17.39 13.87
C LEU A 311 -9.21 -18.05 12.65
N ARG A 312 -8.81 -19.31 12.80
CA ARG A 312 -8.19 -20.07 11.70
C ARG A 312 -9.16 -20.28 10.55
N ARG A 313 -10.41 -20.60 10.83
CA ARG A 313 -11.46 -20.80 9.83
C ARG A 313 -11.70 -19.52 9.01
N ILE A 314 -11.83 -18.38 9.68
CA ILE A 314 -12.07 -17.08 9.05
C ILE A 314 -10.87 -16.67 8.20
N ALA A 315 -9.66 -16.80 8.71
CA ALA A 315 -8.45 -16.45 7.95
C ALA A 315 -8.31 -17.28 6.67
N ILE A 316 -8.56 -18.59 6.75
CA ILE A 316 -8.56 -19.48 5.59
C ILE A 316 -9.68 -19.10 4.61
N SER A 317 -10.86 -18.73 5.10
CA SER A 317 -11.97 -18.25 4.27
C SER A 317 -11.56 -17.02 3.44
N ILE A 318 -10.91 -16.03 4.04
CA ILE A 318 -10.44 -14.83 3.35
C ILE A 318 -9.34 -15.19 2.35
N PHE A 319 -8.44 -16.09 2.71
CA PHE A 319 -7.38 -16.58 1.84
C PHE A 319 -7.95 -17.27 0.59
N ILE A 320 -8.94 -18.14 0.74
CA ILE A 320 -9.65 -18.79 -0.37
C ILE A 320 -10.33 -17.75 -1.27
N LEU A 321 -11.05 -16.79 -0.67
CA LEU A 321 -11.71 -15.72 -1.42
C LEU A 321 -10.70 -14.92 -2.24
N GLY A 322 -9.57 -14.57 -1.64
CA GLY A 322 -8.50 -13.84 -2.32
C GLY A 322 -7.89 -14.61 -3.49
N LEU A 323 -7.66 -15.92 -3.31
CA LEU A 323 -7.15 -16.77 -4.40
C LEU A 323 -8.19 -16.94 -5.53
N LEU A 324 -9.47 -17.04 -5.21
CA LEU A 324 -10.52 -17.11 -6.22
C LEU A 324 -10.58 -15.84 -7.07
N LEU A 325 -10.51 -14.65 -6.43
CA LEU A 325 -10.49 -13.39 -7.15
C LEU A 325 -9.20 -13.23 -7.97
N ALA A 326 -8.07 -13.61 -7.41
CA ALA A 326 -6.80 -13.60 -8.13
C ALA A 326 -6.81 -14.54 -9.33
N PHE A 327 -7.45 -15.68 -9.23
CA PHE A 327 -7.62 -16.62 -10.32
C PHE A 327 -8.48 -16.04 -11.45
N VAL A 328 -9.56 -15.33 -11.12
CA VAL A 328 -10.37 -14.61 -12.11
C VAL A 328 -9.52 -13.55 -12.83
N PHE A 329 -8.74 -12.76 -12.12
CA PHE A 329 -7.83 -11.79 -12.75
C PHE A 329 -6.73 -12.45 -13.58
N ALA A 330 -6.22 -13.61 -13.14
CA ALA A 330 -5.26 -14.39 -13.94
C ALA A 330 -5.84 -14.82 -15.28
N ILE A 331 -7.08 -15.29 -15.29
CA ILE A 331 -7.79 -15.64 -16.52
C ILE A 331 -7.95 -14.41 -17.42
N LEU A 332 -8.33 -13.27 -16.85
CA LEU A 332 -8.47 -12.02 -17.61
C LEU A 332 -7.14 -11.56 -18.22
N PHE A 333 -6.03 -11.66 -17.48
CA PHE A 333 -4.72 -11.33 -18.02
C PHE A 333 -4.28 -12.27 -19.13
N LEU A 334 -4.53 -13.57 -18.99
CA LEU A 334 -4.22 -14.56 -20.02
C LEU A 334 -5.09 -14.37 -21.28
N ALA A 335 -6.38 -14.07 -21.11
CA ALA A 335 -7.31 -13.87 -22.21
C ALA A 335 -7.04 -12.58 -23.00
N PHE A 336 -6.68 -11.51 -22.29
CA PHE A 336 -6.53 -10.15 -22.85
C PHE A 336 -5.09 -9.65 -22.90
N HIS A 337 -4.08 -10.51 -22.77
CA HIS A 337 -2.67 -10.12 -22.72
C HIS A 337 -2.20 -9.35 -23.97
N ASN A 338 -2.78 -9.61 -25.13
CA ASN A 338 -2.46 -8.88 -26.37
C ASN A 338 -3.21 -7.56 -26.49
N MET A 339 -4.37 -7.42 -25.86
CA MET A 339 -5.23 -6.24 -25.99
C MET A 339 -4.93 -5.16 -24.94
N LEU A 340 -4.69 -5.55 -23.68
CA LEU A 340 -4.47 -4.62 -22.57
C LEU A 340 -3.30 -3.65 -22.79
N PRO A 341 -2.11 -4.08 -23.29
CA PRO A 341 -1.03 -3.15 -23.54
C PRO A 341 -1.34 -2.09 -24.60
N LYS A 342 -2.20 -2.40 -25.57
CA LYS A 342 -2.61 -1.46 -26.63
C LYS A 342 -3.43 -0.28 -26.10
N MET A 343 -3.94 -0.35 -24.87
CA MET A 343 -4.62 0.75 -24.21
C MET A 343 -3.64 1.85 -23.75
N TYR A 344 -2.36 1.52 -23.64
CA TYR A 344 -1.31 2.41 -23.13
C TYR A 344 -0.50 3.09 -24.23
N VAL A 345 -0.36 2.45 -25.37
CA VAL A 345 0.43 2.95 -26.50
C VAL A 345 -0.34 2.80 -27.81
N ASP A 346 -0.21 3.82 -28.66
CA ASP A 346 -0.84 3.84 -29.96
C ASP A 346 0.02 3.07 -30.98
N VAL A 347 -0.47 1.91 -31.40
CA VAL A 347 0.20 1.07 -32.40
C VAL A 347 0.00 1.55 -33.84
N ASP A 348 -0.91 2.52 -34.07
CA ASP A 348 -1.18 3.11 -35.37
C ASP A 348 -0.39 4.39 -35.59
N ASP A 349 0.37 4.85 -34.59
CA ASP A 349 1.27 5.99 -34.72
C ASP A 349 2.41 5.69 -35.70
N ALA A 350 2.36 6.30 -36.86
CA ALA A 350 3.34 6.08 -37.94
C ALA A 350 4.80 6.42 -37.55
N ILE A 351 5.00 7.33 -36.63
CA ILE A 351 6.33 7.79 -36.20
C ILE A 351 6.96 6.79 -35.23
N ASN A 352 6.17 6.28 -34.27
CA ASN A 352 6.64 5.42 -33.18
C ASN A 352 6.21 3.95 -33.34
N PHE A 353 5.76 3.54 -34.52
CA PHE A 353 5.20 2.23 -34.78
C PHE A 353 6.12 1.08 -34.32
N ILE A 354 7.41 1.15 -34.61
CA ILE A 354 8.38 0.09 -34.26
C ILE A 354 8.52 -0.03 -32.75
N ASP A 355 8.74 1.10 -32.07
CA ASP A 355 8.89 1.13 -30.62
C ASP A 355 7.60 0.71 -29.89
N ASN A 356 6.47 1.24 -30.32
CA ASN A 356 5.18 0.93 -29.72
C ASN A 356 4.79 -0.55 -29.94
N SER A 357 5.09 -1.12 -31.10
CA SER A 357 4.86 -2.54 -31.36
C SER A 357 5.74 -3.44 -30.50
N GLU A 358 7.00 -3.07 -30.27
CA GLU A 358 7.91 -3.78 -29.39
C GLU A 358 7.45 -3.72 -27.93
N VAL A 359 7.05 -2.53 -27.46
CA VAL A 359 6.50 -2.35 -26.09
C VAL A 359 5.27 -3.22 -25.87
N VAL A 360 4.34 -3.24 -26.82
CA VAL A 360 3.14 -4.10 -26.75
C VAL A 360 3.50 -5.57 -26.71
N SER A 361 4.44 -6.01 -27.53
CA SER A 361 4.90 -7.40 -27.58
C SER A 361 5.52 -7.84 -26.24
N ILE A 362 6.42 -7.02 -25.68
CA ILE A 362 7.07 -7.31 -24.39
C ILE A 362 6.02 -7.30 -23.27
N ALA A 363 5.16 -6.29 -23.23
CA ALA A 363 4.12 -6.16 -22.21
C ALA A 363 3.13 -7.33 -22.25
N ALA A 364 2.75 -7.80 -23.43
CA ALA A 364 1.90 -8.98 -23.59
C ALA A 364 2.54 -10.24 -22.97
N THR A 365 3.84 -10.43 -23.19
CA THR A 365 4.59 -11.53 -22.56
C THR A 365 4.68 -11.36 -21.05
N LEU A 366 4.90 -10.14 -20.57
CA LEU A 366 4.94 -9.84 -19.12
C LEU A 366 3.57 -10.08 -18.45
N LEU A 367 2.45 -9.85 -19.15
CA LEU A 367 1.12 -10.14 -18.61
C LEU A 367 0.88 -11.63 -18.41
N LEU A 368 1.50 -12.50 -19.20
CA LEU A 368 1.47 -13.95 -18.95
C LEU A 368 2.16 -14.29 -17.62
N ALA A 369 3.31 -13.66 -17.36
CA ALA A 369 3.98 -13.77 -16.06
C ALA A 369 3.17 -13.12 -14.95
N ALA A 370 2.56 -11.97 -15.18
CA ALA A 370 1.73 -11.25 -14.24
C ALA A 370 0.49 -12.06 -13.79
N ALA A 371 -0.05 -12.90 -14.62
CA ALA A 371 -1.14 -13.80 -14.26
C ALA A 371 -0.74 -14.76 -13.12
N ILE A 372 0.46 -15.30 -13.15
CA ILE A 372 1.00 -16.13 -12.06
C ILE A 372 1.44 -15.28 -10.89
N PHE A 373 2.11 -14.16 -11.17
CA PHE A 373 2.60 -13.21 -10.18
C PHE A 373 1.50 -12.78 -9.20
N GLN A 374 0.33 -12.38 -9.69
CA GLN A 374 -0.74 -11.89 -8.84
C GLN A 374 -1.37 -12.96 -7.94
N LEU A 375 -1.32 -14.24 -8.32
CA LEU A 375 -1.73 -15.33 -7.43
C LEU A 375 -0.82 -15.41 -6.21
N SER A 376 0.47 -15.36 -6.44
CA SER A 376 1.49 -15.36 -5.37
C SER A 376 1.41 -14.09 -4.53
N ASP A 377 1.21 -12.95 -5.15
CA ASP A 377 1.10 -11.65 -4.49
C ASP A 377 -0.14 -11.59 -3.59
N SER A 378 -1.30 -12.01 -4.09
CA SER A 378 -2.54 -12.08 -3.31
C SER A 378 -2.39 -13.02 -2.11
N ALA A 379 -1.81 -14.19 -2.30
CA ALA A 379 -1.57 -15.15 -1.21
C ALA A 379 -0.67 -14.53 -0.14
N GLN A 380 0.44 -13.94 -0.53
CA GLN A 380 1.41 -13.32 0.36
C GLN A 380 0.79 -12.16 1.15
N VAL A 381 0.11 -11.23 0.50
CA VAL A 381 -0.47 -10.03 1.13
C VAL A 381 -1.57 -10.39 2.13
N ILE A 382 -2.43 -11.35 1.82
CA ILE A 382 -3.50 -11.78 2.72
C ILE A 382 -2.93 -12.50 3.95
N LEU A 383 -1.94 -13.36 3.77
CA LEU A 383 -1.26 -14.02 4.89
C LEU A 383 -0.55 -13.03 5.80
N LEU A 384 0.07 -11.99 5.25
CA LEU A 384 0.63 -10.90 6.04
C LEU A 384 -0.42 -10.17 6.85
N GLY A 385 -1.59 -9.89 6.27
CA GLY A 385 -2.72 -9.30 6.98
C GLY A 385 -3.17 -10.16 8.15
N ALA A 386 -3.33 -11.47 7.94
CA ALA A 386 -3.70 -12.42 8.99
C ALA A 386 -2.64 -12.49 10.12
N LEU A 387 -1.36 -12.53 9.78
CA LEU A 387 -0.28 -12.54 10.76
C LEU A 387 -0.16 -11.22 11.53
N ARG A 388 -0.41 -10.08 10.88
CA ARG A 388 -0.52 -8.79 11.58
C ARG A 388 -1.68 -8.78 12.56
N GLY A 389 -2.82 -9.36 12.20
CA GLY A 389 -3.97 -9.55 13.10
C GLY A 389 -3.62 -10.37 14.33
N LEU A 390 -2.76 -11.38 14.20
CA LEU A 390 -2.18 -12.15 15.30
C LEU A 390 -1.11 -11.38 16.09
N GLN A 391 -0.72 -10.20 15.63
CA GLN A 391 0.41 -9.41 16.16
C GLN A 391 1.76 -10.10 16.01
N ASP A 392 1.88 -11.02 15.07
CA ASP A 392 3.14 -11.64 14.66
C ASP A 392 3.68 -10.90 13.44
N VAL A 393 4.64 -10.01 13.64
CA VAL A 393 5.20 -9.16 12.59
C VAL A 393 6.71 -9.32 12.39
N LYS A 394 7.45 -9.74 13.43
CA LYS A 394 8.91 -9.86 13.36
C LYS A 394 9.36 -10.98 12.43
N ILE A 395 8.81 -12.16 12.59
CA ILE A 395 9.14 -13.31 11.74
C ILE A 395 8.67 -13.10 10.31
N PRO A 396 7.44 -12.62 10.04
CA PRO A 396 7.03 -12.24 8.68
C PRO A 396 7.93 -11.21 8.02
N THR A 397 8.45 -10.23 8.75
CA THR A 397 9.41 -9.26 8.21
C THR A 397 10.70 -9.91 7.76
N ILE A 398 11.25 -10.83 8.55
CA ILE A 398 12.45 -11.60 8.19
C ILE A 398 12.17 -12.48 6.96
N ILE A 399 11.03 -13.14 6.92
CA ILE A 399 10.60 -13.98 5.79
C ILE A 399 10.52 -13.15 4.49
N THR A 400 9.90 -11.99 4.54
CA THR A 400 9.78 -11.13 3.36
C THR A 400 11.13 -10.59 2.90
N PHE A 401 12.00 -10.23 3.81
CA PHE A 401 13.37 -9.82 3.46
C PHE A 401 14.13 -10.94 2.73
N ILE A 402 14.11 -12.15 3.29
CA ILE A 402 14.79 -13.31 2.69
C ILE A 402 14.18 -13.62 1.31
N ALA A 403 12.86 -13.70 1.24
CA ALA A 403 12.16 -14.05 0.01
C ALA A 403 12.38 -13.03 -1.11
N TYR A 404 12.32 -11.73 -0.81
CA TYR A 404 12.46 -10.70 -1.82
C TYR A 404 13.91 -10.45 -2.20
N TRP A 405 14.79 -10.31 -1.22
CA TRP A 405 16.15 -9.83 -1.44
C TRP A 405 17.19 -10.95 -1.59
N LEU A 406 17.01 -12.10 -0.95
CA LEU A 406 17.94 -13.23 -1.06
C LEU A 406 17.51 -14.26 -2.11
N ILE A 407 16.24 -14.32 -2.46
CA ILE A 407 15.70 -15.24 -3.47
C ILE A 407 15.26 -14.46 -4.72
N GLY A 408 14.34 -13.53 -4.58
CA GLY A 408 13.72 -12.84 -5.71
C GLY A 408 14.67 -11.96 -6.51
N PHE A 409 15.38 -11.06 -5.84
CA PHE A 409 16.30 -10.13 -6.51
C PHE A 409 17.46 -10.83 -7.25
N PRO A 410 18.18 -11.80 -6.66
CA PRO A 410 19.22 -12.54 -7.39
C PRO A 410 18.69 -13.24 -8.64
N ILE A 411 17.52 -13.90 -8.56
CA ILE A 411 16.89 -14.55 -9.70
C ILE A 411 16.51 -13.53 -10.76
N SER A 412 15.91 -12.39 -10.37
CA SER A 412 15.59 -11.29 -11.30
C SER A 412 16.83 -10.76 -12.02
N TYR A 413 17.91 -10.56 -11.29
CA TYR A 413 19.17 -10.06 -11.84
C TYR A 413 19.78 -11.05 -12.82
N TYR A 414 19.95 -12.31 -12.43
CA TYR A 414 20.57 -13.33 -13.27
C TYR A 414 19.72 -13.66 -14.49
N LEU A 415 18.45 -13.95 -14.34
CA LEU A 415 17.57 -14.29 -15.46
C LEU A 415 17.29 -13.11 -16.37
N GLY A 416 17.19 -11.90 -15.81
CA GLY A 416 16.90 -10.71 -16.59
C GLY A 416 18.08 -10.19 -17.36
N LYS A 417 19.26 -10.15 -16.75
CA LYS A 417 20.45 -9.50 -17.30
C LYS A 417 21.48 -10.47 -17.86
N GLU A 418 21.81 -11.52 -17.12
CA GLU A 418 22.92 -12.43 -17.47
C GLU A 418 22.50 -13.53 -18.46
N TYR A 419 21.30 -14.09 -18.32
CA TYR A 419 20.81 -15.20 -19.16
C TYR A 419 19.88 -14.80 -20.29
N VAL A 420 19.75 -13.50 -20.58
CA VAL A 420 19.06 -12.97 -21.77
C VAL A 420 17.54 -13.27 -21.87
N TYR A 421 16.90 -13.58 -20.74
CA TYR A 421 15.42 -13.64 -20.73
C TYR A 421 14.79 -12.25 -20.66
N GLY A 422 15.60 -11.20 -20.44
CA GLY A 422 15.16 -9.81 -20.44
C GLY A 422 14.11 -9.52 -19.37
N SER A 423 13.11 -8.71 -19.72
CA SER A 423 12.04 -8.32 -18.81
C SER A 423 11.26 -9.51 -18.24
N PHE A 424 11.07 -10.57 -19.02
CA PHE A 424 10.41 -11.79 -18.55
C PHE A 424 11.21 -12.47 -17.42
N GLY A 425 12.55 -12.49 -17.52
CA GLY A 425 13.45 -13.01 -16.48
C GLY A 425 13.33 -12.22 -15.17
N ILE A 426 13.19 -10.90 -15.24
CA ILE A 426 12.96 -10.05 -14.05
C ILE A 426 11.66 -10.46 -13.36
N TRP A 427 10.59 -10.64 -14.11
CA TRP A 427 9.29 -11.07 -13.56
C TRP A 427 9.31 -12.48 -12.99
N LEU A 428 10.07 -13.39 -13.59
CA LEU A 428 10.29 -14.73 -13.01
C LEU A 428 10.93 -14.65 -11.64
N GLY A 429 11.88 -13.73 -11.45
CA GLY A 429 12.49 -13.46 -10.14
C GLY A 429 11.48 -12.88 -9.14
N LEU A 430 10.64 -11.95 -9.55
CA LEU A 430 9.57 -11.42 -8.71
C LEU A 430 8.58 -12.51 -8.30
N ILE A 431 8.19 -13.38 -9.24
CA ILE A 431 7.32 -14.54 -8.95
C ILE A 431 7.98 -15.47 -7.95
N ALA A 432 9.26 -15.80 -8.14
CA ALA A 432 10.01 -16.65 -7.21
C ALA A 432 10.07 -16.06 -5.80
N GLY A 433 10.33 -14.77 -5.68
CA GLY A 433 10.35 -14.05 -4.41
C GLY A 433 8.99 -14.07 -3.71
N LEU A 434 7.93 -13.67 -4.39
CA LEU A 434 6.58 -13.64 -3.82
C LEU A 434 6.03 -15.04 -3.50
N THR A 435 6.30 -16.02 -4.36
CA THR A 435 5.90 -17.41 -4.11
C THR A 435 6.60 -17.99 -2.89
N SER A 436 7.91 -17.74 -2.75
CA SER A 436 8.68 -18.13 -1.57
C SER A 436 8.13 -17.47 -0.30
N ALA A 437 7.83 -16.18 -0.37
CA ALA A 437 7.20 -15.46 0.74
C ALA A 437 5.85 -16.07 1.11
N ALA A 438 4.97 -16.31 0.13
CA ALA A 438 3.65 -16.89 0.35
C ALA A 438 3.74 -18.27 1.02
N ILE A 439 4.63 -19.14 0.56
CA ILE A 439 4.83 -20.48 1.13
C ILE A 439 5.32 -20.39 2.57
N LEU A 440 6.36 -19.60 2.83
CA LEU A 440 6.94 -19.48 4.18
C LEU A 440 5.96 -18.82 5.16
N LEU A 441 5.21 -17.82 4.70
CA LEU A 441 4.17 -17.17 5.52
C LEU A 441 3.00 -18.11 5.81
N TYR A 442 2.62 -18.95 4.85
CA TYR A 442 1.60 -19.97 5.08
C TYR A 442 2.04 -20.98 6.15
N PHE A 443 3.26 -21.47 6.09
CA PHE A 443 3.81 -22.35 7.13
C PHE A 443 3.86 -21.66 8.49
N ARG A 444 4.26 -20.39 8.53
CA ARG A 444 4.25 -19.61 9.78
C ARG A 444 2.86 -19.46 10.35
N PHE A 445 1.89 -19.08 9.54
CA PHE A 445 0.49 -18.95 9.93
C PHE A 445 -0.07 -20.29 10.42
N ASN A 446 0.18 -21.35 9.68
CA ASN A 446 -0.30 -22.68 10.02
C ASN A 446 0.28 -23.19 11.35
N TYR A 447 1.58 -22.98 11.56
CA TYR A 447 2.26 -23.33 12.81
C TYR A 447 1.66 -22.59 14.01
N LEU A 448 1.54 -21.27 13.91
CA LEU A 448 1.00 -20.45 15.01
C LEU A 448 -0.45 -20.78 15.33
N THR A 449 -1.29 -20.86 14.32
CA THR A 449 -2.73 -21.09 14.55
C THR A 449 -3.03 -22.50 15.07
N LYS A 450 -2.32 -23.52 14.60
CA LYS A 450 -2.45 -24.88 15.15
C LYS A 450 -2.03 -24.92 16.62
N ARG A 451 -0.93 -24.26 16.97
CA ARG A 451 -0.47 -24.18 18.37
C ARG A 451 -1.50 -23.50 19.26
N LEU A 452 -2.09 -22.40 18.81
CA LEU A 452 -3.11 -21.68 19.57
C LEU A 452 -4.38 -22.51 19.76
N VAL A 453 -4.83 -23.23 18.74
CA VAL A 453 -5.99 -24.14 18.84
C VAL A 453 -5.73 -25.27 19.84
N LEU A 454 -4.54 -25.85 19.85
CA LEU A 454 -4.18 -26.88 20.83
C LEU A 454 -4.17 -26.34 22.27
N GLN A 455 -3.67 -25.13 22.48
CA GLN A 455 -3.70 -24.47 23.78
C GLN A 455 -5.13 -24.18 24.26
N GLU A 456 -6.02 -23.79 23.36
CA GLU A 456 -7.43 -23.57 23.64
C GLU A 456 -8.09 -24.88 24.13
N GLN A 457 -7.85 -25.97 23.44
CA GLN A 457 -8.39 -27.29 23.81
C GLN A 457 -7.89 -27.77 25.17
N GLN A 458 -6.61 -27.55 25.50
CA GLN A 458 -6.03 -27.90 26.79
C GLN A 458 -6.59 -27.08 27.96
N ASN A 459 -7.01 -25.85 27.74
CA ASN A 459 -7.59 -24.98 28.75
C ASN A 459 -9.08 -25.28 29.02
N ILE A 460 -9.74 -26.04 28.15
CA ILE A 460 -11.15 -26.45 28.26
C ILE A 460 -11.27 -27.83 28.89
N SER A 461 -10.23 -28.66 28.81
CA SER A 461 -10.15 -30.00 29.47
C SER A 461 -9.68 -29.88 30.92
#